data_de753cad7e32df28a04cbb030204f3c5
#
_entry.id   de753cad7e32df28a04cbb030204f3c5
#
_cell.length_a   1.000
_cell.length_b   1.000
_cell.length_c   1.000
_cell.angle_alpha   90.00
_cell.angle_beta   90.00
_cell.angle_gamma   90.00
#
_symmetry.space_group_name_H-M   'P 1'
#
loop_
_entity.id
_entity.type
_entity.pdbx_description
1 polymer ?
#
loop_
_entity_poly.entity_id
_entity_poly.type
_entity_poly.pdbx_seq_one_letter_code
_entity_poly.pdbx_strand_id
1 'polypeptide(L)'
;MRILKPKFEILEQAPLLEGVLQQIKIAGQTCYDSESKRTPEEFAEMLIKSGHGAMLEHGTVYITLNITKENCTTTVSDTKYHIEEYAAPYNWTDVVGYIVDKYKENKFSYVHHVQHGTTNAPVHSYYITTNYRVIIENGWQDDLQYITYPTEYHEKRVTVRFTTQIAISREYNRHRVDSIAEQSTRYCNYSKDKYDGQVAVVCPTWIKEIIGEETKELKADLRAMCQEIYLGEDYDEWNALRYWLFGNLAAEYSYLNMLRLGRTAQEARTVLALDTRTELVHTAYISDWKHFFDLRALGTTGKPHPDAKILAEPLMEEFKRLKLI
;
A
#
# COMPACT_ATOMS: atom_id res chain seq x y z
N MET A 1 18.97 7.00 -18.44
CA MET A 1 18.21 7.31 -17.20
C MET A 1 16.90 7.97 -17.56
N ARG A 2 15.79 7.54 -16.96
CA ARG A 2 14.46 8.17 -17.11
C ARG A 2 14.16 9.03 -15.90
N ILE A 3 13.62 10.23 -16.11
CA ILE A 3 13.20 11.13 -15.03
C ILE A 3 11.67 11.14 -15.00
N LEU A 4 11.08 10.82 -13.85
CA LEU A 4 9.64 10.68 -13.67
C LEU A 4 9.11 11.72 -12.68
N LYS A 5 7.82 12.06 -12.82
CA LYS A 5 7.09 12.84 -11.81
C LYS A 5 6.56 11.90 -10.72
N PRO A 6 6.56 12.31 -9.45
CA PRO A 6 5.89 11.56 -8.39
C PRO A 6 4.38 11.55 -8.65
N LYS A 7 3.70 10.46 -8.26
CA LYS A 7 2.25 10.32 -8.39
C LYS A 7 1.68 9.39 -7.34
N PHE A 8 0.38 9.50 -7.12
CA PHE A 8 -0.39 8.53 -6.33
C PHE A 8 -1.62 8.06 -7.11
N GLU A 9 -2.18 6.95 -6.67
CA GLU A 9 -3.41 6.35 -7.19
C GLU A 9 -4.14 5.67 -6.04
N ILE A 10 -5.43 6.00 -5.83
CA ILE A 10 -6.26 5.28 -4.88
C ILE A 10 -6.71 3.98 -5.56
N LEU A 11 -6.41 2.85 -4.93
CA LEU A 11 -6.77 1.52 -5.42
C LEU A 11 -8.08 1.09 -4.75
N GLU A 12 -9.15 1.07 -5.50
CA GLU A 12 -10.43 0.58 -5.01
C GLU A 12 -10.41 -0.94 -4.89
N GLN A 13 -10.77 -1.45 -3.71
CA GLN A 13 -10.98 -2.87 -3.51
C GLN A 13 -12.41 -3.22 -3.91
N ALA A 14 -12.57 -4.16 -4.84
CA ALA A 14 -13.88 -4.74 -5.11
C ALA A 14 -14.43 -5.42 -3.85
N PRO A 15 -15.75 -5.49 -3.66
CA PRO A 15 -16.33 -6.09 -2.47
C PRO A 15 -16.16 -7.61 -2.42
N LEU A 16 -16.39 -8.18 -1.24
CA LEU A 16 -16.34 -9.60 -0.93
C LEU A 16 -14.94 -10.23 -1.13
N LEU A 17 -14.87 -11.56 -1.02
CA LEU A 17 -13.59 -12.29 -1.00
C LEU A 17 -12.79 -12.13 -2.28
N GLU A 18 -13.44 -12.07 -3.43
CA GLU A 18 -12.75 -11.86 -4.72
C GLU A 18 -11.95 -10.56 -4.72
N GLY A 19 -12.57 -9.46 -4.26
CA GLY A 19 -11.88 -8.16 -4.15
C GLY A 19 -10.75 -8.16 -3.14
N VAL A 20 -10.92 -8.85 -2.01
CA VAL A 20 -9.88 -9.07 -1.00
C VAL A 20 -8.65 -9.72 -1.63
N LEU A 21 -8.84 -10.83 -2.34
CA LEU A 21 -7.76 -11.60 -2.97
C LEU A 21 -7.10 -10.83 -4.12
N GLN A 22 -7.89 -10.10 -4.90
CA GLN A 22 -7.36 -9.23 -5.95
C GLN A 22 -6.48 -8.11 -5.39
N GLN A 23 -6.88 -7.49 -4.28
CA GLN A 23 -6.10 -6.44 -3.62
C GLN A 23 -4.75 -6.97 -3.10
N ILE A 24 -4.75 -8.17 -2.52
CA ILE A 24 -3.54 -8.89 -2.11
C ILE A 24 -2.61 -9.14 -3.30
N LYS A 25 -3.17 -9.59 -4.43
CA LYS A 25 -2.40 -9.82 -5.65
C LYS A 25 -1.75 -8.53 -6.16
N ILE A 26 -2.47 -7.40 -6.18
CA ILE A 26 -1.94 -6.10 -6.60
C ILE A 26 -0.74 -5.70 -5.71
N ALA A 27 -0.87 -5.78 -4.39
CA ALA A 27 0.20 -5.45 -3.45
C ALA A 27 1.43 -6.36 -3.64
N GLY A 28 1.21 -7.67 -3.77
CA GLY A 28 2.29 -8.62 -3.99
C GLY A 28 2.98 -8.42 -5.34
N GLN A 29 2.24 -8.17 -6.42
CA GLN A 29 2.82 -7.88 -7.74
C GLN A 29 3.68 -6.61 -7.72
N THR A 30 3.25 -5.57 -6.97
CA THR A 30 4.05 -4.37 -6.78
C THR A 30 5.36 -4.67 -6.05
N CYS A 31 5.30 -5.43 -4.95
CA CYS A 31 6.47 -5.80 -4.16
C CYS A 31 7.51 -6.59 -4.99
N TYR A 32 7.06 -7.56 -5.77
CA TYR A 32 7.94 -8.39 -6.61
C TYR A 32 8.25 -7.78 -7.97
N ASP A 33 7.60 -6.66 -8.32
CA ASP A 33 7.68 -6.03 -9.63
C ASP A 33 7.47 -7.03 -10.77
N SER A 34 6.43 -7.83 -10.67
CA SER A 34 6.14 -8.92 -11.59
C SER A 34 4.64 -9.06 -11.86
N GLU A 35 4.30 -9.32 -13.12
CA GLU A 35 2.96 -9.73 -13.48
C GLU A 35 2.83 -11.25 -13.30
N SER A 36 1.97 -11.65 -12.37
CA SER A 36 1.66 -13.06 -12.15
C SER A 36 0.48 -13.49 -13.01
N LYS A 37 0.64 -14.63 -13.71
CA LYS A 37 -0.45 -15.29 -14.45
C LYS A 37 -1.40 -16.09 -13.56
N ARG A 38 -1.07 -16.26 -12.27
CA ARG A 38 -1.93 -16.96 -11.30
C ARG A 38 -3.24 -16.19 -11.07
N THR A 39 -4.30 -16.91 -10.75
CA THR A 39 -5.53 -16.27 -10.25
C THR A 39 -5.25 -15.57 -8.92
N PRO A 40 -6.11 -14.66 -8.45
CA PRO A 40 -5.95 -14.05 -7.13
C PRO A 40 -5.89 -15.08 -6.00
N GLU A 41 -6.68 -16.14 -6.07
CA GLU A 41 -6.72 -17.25 -5.12
C GLU A 41 -5.39 -18.00 -5.09
N GLU A 42 -4.91 -18.46 -6.26
CA GLU A 42 -3.64 -19.17 -6.39
C GLU A 42 -2.46 -18.31 -5.93
N PHE A 43 -2.55 -16.99 -6.13
CA PHE A 43 -1.52 -16.06 -5.70
C PHE A 43 -1.52 -15.91 -4.18
N ALA A 44 -2.68 -15.74 -3.56
CA ALA A 44 -2.82 -15.67 -2.11
C ALA A 44 -2.36 -16.97 -1.43
N GLU A 45 -2.75 -18.15 -1.97
CA GLU A 45 -2.27 -19.44 -1.49
C GLU A 45 -0.74 -19.58 -1.56
N MET A 46 -0.13 -19.11 -2.64
CA MET A 46 1.32 -19.10 -2.79
C MET A 46 1.99 -18.26 -1.70
N LEU A 47 1.43 -17.06 -1.38
CA LEU A 47 1.92 -16.21 -0.31
C LEU A 47 1.80 -16.89 1.06
N ILE A 48 0.66 -17.54 1.35
CA ILE A 48 0.43 -18.29 2.58
C ILE A 48 1.47 -19.41 2.72
N LYS A 49 1.61 -20.24 1.69
CA LYS A 49 2.56 -21.38 1.67
C LYS A 49 4.02 -20.95 1.83
N SER A 50 4.37 -19.75 1.33
CA SER A 50 5.74 -19.21 1.43
C SER A 50 6.00 -18.38 2.69
N GLY A 51 5.00 -18.20 3.55
CA GLY A 51 5.11 -17.41 4.79
C GLY A 51 5.20 -15.89 4.56
N HIS A 52 4.81 -15.40 3.39
CA HIS A 52 4.82 -13.97 3.06
C HIS A 52 3.52 -13.28 3.48
N GLY A 53 3.19 -13.37 4.78
CA GLY A 53 1.94 -12.87 5.35
C GLY A 53 1.72 -11.35 5.20
N ALA A 54 2.79 -10.55 5.10
CA ALA A 54 2.66 -9.09 5.01
C ALA A 54 1.78 -8.63 3.83
N MET A 55 1.82 -9.32 2.68
CA MET A 55 0.98 -8.97 1.53
C MET A 55 -0.51 -9.24 1.79
N LEU A 56 -0.84 -10.20 2.65
CA LEU A 56 -2.23 -10.54 2.99
C LEU A 56 -2.92 -9.41 3.77
N GLU A 57 -2.16 -8.51 4.40
CA GLU A 57 -2.69 -7.36 5.13
C GLU A 57 -3.42 -6.36 4.22
N HIS A 58 -3.10 -6.32 2.92
CA HIS A 58 -3.71 -5.40 1.97
C HIS A 58 -5.15 -5.78 1.60
N GLY A 59 -5.54 -7.02 1.80
CA GLY A 59 -6.91 -7.47 1.62
C GLY A 59 -7.78 -7.10 2.83
N THR A 60 -8.64 -6.10 2.69
CA THR A 60 -9.57 -5.67 3.73
C THR A 60 -10.80 -6.56 3.76
N VAL A 61 -11.16 -7.08 4.93
CA VAL A 61 -12.33 -7.94 5.14
C VAL A 61 -13.36 -7.19 5.97
N TYR A 62 -14.58 -7.12 5.47
CA TYR A 62 -15.75 -6.54 6.14
C TYR A 62 -16.72 -7.66 6.50
N ILE A 63 -17.14 -7.73 7.75
CA ILE A 63 -18.08 -8.74 8.28
C ILE A 63 -19.22 -8.01 8.97
N THR A 64 -20.45 -8.46 8.75
CA THR A 64 -21.64 -7.99 9.47
C THR A 64 -22.35 -9.14 10.14
N LEU A 65 -22.61 -9.02 11.44
CA LEU A 65 -23.35 -10.00 12.23
C LEU A 65 -24.56 -9.34 12.87
N ASN A 66 -25.74 -9.93 12.72
CA ASN A 66 -26.98 -9.41 13.28
C ASN A 66 -27.60 -10.39 14.27
N ILE A 67 -28.01 -9.90 15.44
CA ILE A 67 -28.79 -10.63 16.42
C ILE A 67 -30.20 -10.03 16.47
N THR A 68 -31.22 -10.82 16.18
CA THR A 68 -32.62 -10.44 16.29
C THR A 68 -33.32 -11.25 17.40
N LYS A 69 -34.32 -10.68 18.02
CA LYS A 69 -35.04 -11.33 19.15
C LYS A 69 -35.86 -12.56 18.72
N GLU A 70 -36.30 -12.63 17.47
CA GLU A 70 -37.39 -13.54 17.09
C GLU A 70 -36.99 -14.97 16.80
N ASN A 71 -35.77 -15.31 16.37
CA ASN A 71 -35.46 -16.71 16.03
C ASN A 71 -33.99 -17.09 16.16
N CYS A 72 -33.15 -16.32 16.85
CA CYS A 72 -31.70 -16.58 16.78
C CYS A 72 -31.21 -16.71 15.33
N THR A 73 -31.87 -16.03 14.38
CA THR A 73 -31.51 -16.06 12.98
C THR A 73 -30.57 -14.92 12.68
N THR A 74 -29.49 -15.23 12.00
CA THR A 74 -28.53 -14.25 11.52
C THR A 74 -28.88 -13.84 10.11
N THR A 75 -28.91 -12.54 9.88
CA THR A 75 -28.91 -12.03 8.51
C THR A 75 -27.51 -11.55 8.22
N VAL A 76 -26.81 -12.20 7.31
CA VAL A 76 -25.56 -11.75 6.75
C VAL A 76 -25.88 -11.27 5.35
N SER A 77 -25.70 -9.95 5.08
CA SER A 77 -25.90 -9.35 3.76
C SER A 77 -27.01 -10.03 2.93
N ASP A 78 -28.26 -9.94 3.37
CA ASP A 78 -29.45 -10.51 2.69
C ASP A 78 -29.60 -12.04 2.70
N THR A 79 -28.68 -12.80 3.28
CA THR A 79 -28.81 -14.26 3.40
C THR A 79 -29.26 -14.62 4.80
N LYS A 80 -30.40 -15.34 4.94
CA LYS A 80 -30.82 -15.92 6.19
C LYS A 80 -30.10 -17.24 6.41
N TYR A 81 -29.28 -17.34 7.46
CA TYR A 81 -28.75 -18.62 7.91
C TYR A 81 -29.62 -19.17 9.03
N HIS A 82 -30.15 -20.36 8.83
CA HIS A 82 -30.77 -21.14 9.91
C HIS A 82 -29.67 -21.85 10.71
N ILE A 83 -29.67 -21.65 12.02
CA ILE A 83 -28.67 -22.20 12.96
C ILE A 83 -28.82 -23.72 13.14
N GLU A 84 -29.80 -24.36 12.52
CA GLU A 84 -30.02 -25.79 12.64
C GLU A 84 -28.84 -26.67 12.18
N GLU A 85 -27.88 -26.12 11.40
CA GLU A 85 -26.67 -26.86 10.99
C GLU A 85 -25.50 -26.76 11.98
N TYR A 86 -25.49 -25.81 12.90
CA TYR A 86 -24.53 -25.78 13.99
C TYR A 86 -25.09 -26.51 15.20
N ALA A 87 -24.94 -27.83 15.18
CA ALA A 87 -25.39 -28.73 16.24
C ALA A 87 -25.06 -28.19 17.63
N ALA A 88 -26.11 -28.00 18.43
CA ALA A 88 -26.12 -27.72 19.87
C ALA A 88 -24.78 -27.98 20.63
N PRO A 89 -24.41 -27.14 21.60
CA PRO A 89 -25.31 -26.44 22.53
C PRO A 89 -25.22 -24.90 22.48
N TYR A 90 -24.71 -24.31 21.39
CA TYR A 90 -24.49 -22.86 21.33
C TYR A 90 -25.69 -22.18 20.67
N ASN A 91 -26.35 -21.26 21.39
CA ASN A 91 -27.30 -20.37 20.74
C ASN A 91 -26.53 -19.35 19.85
N TRP A 92 -27.22 -18.76 18.87
CA TRP A 92 -26.59 -17.82 17.95
C TRP A 92 -25.97 -16.60 18.65
N THR A 93 -26.56 -16.16 19.78
CA THR A 93 -26.05 -15.08 20.59
C THR A 93 -24.62 -15.38 21.13
N ASP A 94 -24.40 -16.62 21.53
CA ASP A 94 -23.09 -17.07 22.03
C ASP A 94 -22.08 -17.17 20.90
N VAL A 95 -22.49 -17.62 19.71
CA VAL A 95 -21.64 -17.65 18.51
C VAL A 95 -21.22 -16.24 18.09
N VAL A 96 -22.17 -15.30 18.00
CA VAL A 96 -21.87 -13.90 17.67
C VAL A 96 -21.00 -13.27 18.75
N GLY A 97 -21.32 -13.52 20.05
CA GLY A 97 -20.48 -13.06 21.16
C GLY A 97 -19.05 -13.51 21.02
N TYR A 98 -18.82 -14.78 20.78
CA TYR A 98 -17.48 -15.34 20.56
C TYR A 98 -16.75 -14.71 19.36
N ILE A 99 -17.43 -14.57 18.21
CA ILE A 99 -16.86 -13.92 17.01
C ILE A 99 -16.52 -12.46 17.32
N VAL A 100 -17.44 -11.72 17.91
CA VAL A 100 -17.25 -10.31 18.24
C VAL A 100 -16.07 -10.10 19.20
N ASP A 101 -15.97 -10.92 20.24
CA ASP A 101 -14.95 -10.78 21.27
C ASP A 101 -13.55 -11.07 20.72
N LYS A 102 -13.37 -12.12 19.90
CA LYS A 102 -12.06 -12.40 19.29
C LYS A 102 -11.57 -11.28 18.38
N TYR A 103 -12.47 -10.57 17.68
CA TYR A 103 -12.07 -9.39 16.87
C TYR A 103 -11.86 -8.14 17.71
N LYS A 104 -12.59 -7.94 18.81
CA LYS A 104 -12.33 -6.84 19.75
C LYS A 104 -10.97 -6.95 20.42
N GLU A 105 -10.52 -8.16 20.73
CA GLU A 105 -9.21 -8.42 21.32
C GLU A 105 -8.07 -8.31 20.31
N ASN A 106 -8.37 -8.33 19.00
CA ASN A 106 -7.37 -8.24 17.95
C ASN A 106 -7.06 -6.78 17.62
N LYS A 107 -5.81 -6.36 17.82
CA LYS A 107 -5.36 -4.96 17.62
C LYS A 107 -5.39 -4.45 16.18
N PHE A 108 -5.59 -5.34 15.20
CA PHE A 108 -5.68 -5.00 13.79
C PHE A 108 -7.11 -5.05 13.25
N SER A 109 -8.09 -5.15 14.16
CA SER A 109 -9.49 -5.23 13.83
C SER A 109 -10.28 -4.13 14.54
N TYR A 110 -11.35 -3.67 13.90
CA TYR A 110 -12.31 -2.74 14.48
C TYR A 110 -13.67 -3.40 14.55
N VAL A 111 -14.37 -3.22 15.66
CA VAL A 111 -15.74 -3.70 15.86
C VAL A 111 -16.60 -2.53 16.25
N HIS A 112 -17.62 -2.25 15.45
CA HIS A 112 -18.63 -1.25 15.72
C HIS A 112 -19.96 -1.94 16.00
N HIS A 113 -20.64 -1.58 17.08
CA HIS A 113 -21.94 -2.11 17.46
C HIS A 113 -23.01 -1.03 17.30
N VAL A 114 -24.09 -1.38 16.62
CA VAL A 114 -25.26 -0.53 16.45
C VAL A 114 -26.51 -1.30 16.90
N GLN A 115 -27.34 -0.64 17.70
CA GLN A 115 -28.65 -1.16 18.07
C GLN A 115 -29.73 -0.46 17.25
N HIS A 116 -30.52 -1.23 16.56
CA HIS A 116 -31.66 -0.79 15.76
C HIS A 116 -32.97 -1.36 16.32
N GLY A 117 -34.09 -0.92 15.73
CA GLY A 117 -35.40 -1.44 16.05
C GLY A 117 -36.07 -0.79 17.25
N THR A 118 -37.17 -1.39 17.72
CA THR A 118 -37.94 -0.90 18.85
C THR A 118 -37.49 -1.56 20.14
N THR A 119 -37.89 -1.00 21.29
CA THR A 119 -37.62 -1.56 22.62
C THR A 119 -38.10 -3.00 22.74
N ASN A 120 -39.19 -3.40 22.03
CA ASN A 120 -39.77 -4.72 22.07
C ASN A 120 -39.14 -5.71 21.07
N ALA A 121 -38.45 -5.20 20.03
CA ALA A 121 -37.76 -5.99 19.00
C ALA A 121 -36.40 -5.34 18.63
N PRO A 122 -35.45 -5.37 19.55
CA PRO A 122 -34.12 -4.83 19.27
C PRO A 122 -33.36 -5.75 18.29
N VAL A 123 -32.62 -5.10 17.36
CA VAL A 123 -31.64 -5.75 16.49
C VAL A 123 -30.28 -5.23 16.88
N HIS A 124 -29.37 -6.11 17.22
CA HIS A 124 -27.98 -5.78 17.48
C HIS A 124 -27.14 -6.13 16.26
N SER A 125 -26.55 -5.13 15.63
CA SER A 125 -25.68 -5.29 14.46
C SER A 125 -24.23 -5.00 14.84
N TYR A 126 -23.34 -5.91 14.50
CA TYR A 126 -21.91 -5.79 14.71
C TYR A 126 -21.22 -5.71 13.35
N TYR A 127 -20.47 -4.63 13.15
CA TYR A 127 -19.74 -4.33 11.93
C TYR A 127 -18.25 -4.48 12.24
N ILE A 128 -17.60 -5.45 11.60
CA ILE A 128 -16.22 -5.81 11.84
C ILE A 128 -15.41 -5.49 10.60
N THR A 129 -14.33 -4.72 10.77
CA THR A 129 -13.32 -4.50 9.74
C THR A 129 -12.00 -5.09 10.20
N THR A 130 -11.43 -5.94 9.37
CA THR A 130 -10.13 -6.58 9.61
C THR A 130 -9.37 -6.74 8.29
N ASN A 131 -8.31 -7.53 8.28
CA ASN A 131 -7.56 -7.88 7.08
C ASN A 131 -7.39 -9.40 6.95
N TYR A 132 -7.12 -9.85 5.73
CA TYR A 132 -7.04 -11.27 5.42
C TYR A 132 -5.91 -12.00 6.16
N ARG A 133 -4.81 -11.29 6.51
CA ARG A 133 -3.72 -11.86 7.32
C ARG A 133 -4.22 -12.29 8.69
N VAL A 134 -5.01 -11.43 9.36
CA VAL A 134 -5.61 -11.74 10.66
C VAL A 134 -6.46 -13.01 10.59
N ILE A 135 -7.28 -13.13 9.56
CA ILE A 135 -8.12 -14.33 9.33
C ILE A 135 -7.25 -15.58 9.21
N ILE A 136 -6.24 -15.54 8.37
CA ILE A 136 -5.39 -16.72 8.08
C ILE A 136 -4.51 -17.11 9.27
N GLU A 137 -3.83 -16.15 9.90
CA GLU A 137 -2.89 -16.44 10.99
C GLU A 137 -3.60 -16.92 12.27
N ASN A 138 -4.86 -16.57 12.48
CA ASN A 138 -5.64 -17.02 13.63
C ASN A 138 -6.53 -18.25 13.33
N GLY A 139 -6.57 -18.75 12.11
CA GLY A 139 -7.42 -19.88 11.75
C GLY A 139 -8.91 -19.54 11.72
N TRP A 140 -9.28 -18.30 11.37
CA TRP A 140 -10.67 -17.80 11.39
C TRP A 140 -11.33 -17.81 10.01
N GLN A 141 -10.91 -18.71 9.11
CA GLN A 141 -11.42 -18.77 7.73
C GLN A 141 -12.94 -19.03 7.66
N ASP A 142 -13.51 -19.72 8.65
CA ASP A 142 -14.94 -19.96 8.73
C ASP A 142 -15.75 -18.66 8.86
N ASP A 143 -15.17 -17.59 9.39
CA ASP A 143 -15.85 -16.30 9.49
C ASP A 143 -16.03 -15.61 8.12
N LEU A 144 -15.31 -16.04 7.08
CA LEU A 144 -15.49 -15.52 5.73
C LEU A 144 -16.89 -15.79 5.16
N GLN A 145 -17.63 -16.72 5.72
CA GLN A 145 -19.05 -16.92 5.38
C GLN A 145 -19.91 -15.69 5.72
N TYR A 146 -19.44 -14.82 6.63
CA TYR A 146 -20.12 -13.60 7.05
C TYR A 146 -19.58 -12.34 6.37
N ILE A 147 -18.73 -12.49 5.33
CA ILE A 147 -18.20 -11.37 4.58
C ILE A 147 -19.31 -10.59 3.90
N THR A 148 -19.23 -9.26 3.95
CA THR A 148 -20.28 -8.39 3.43
C THR A 148 -19.68 -7.19 2.67
N TYR A 149 -20.56 -6.43 2.02
CA TYR A 149 -20.21 -5.13 1.48
C TYR A 149 -19.87 -4.14 2.60
N PRO A 150 -18.90 -3.22 2.39
CA PRO A 150 -18.66 -2.16 3.35
C PRO A 150 -19.90 -1.27 3.49
N THR A 151 -20.24 -0.91 4.74
CA THR A 151 -21.31 0.02 5.07
C THR A 151 -20.73 1.28 5.71
N GLU A 152 -21.58 2.26 6.00
CA GLU A 152 -21.18 3.47 6.74
C GLU A 152 -20.76 3.19 8.20
N TYR A 153 -21.13 2.03 8.75
CA TYR A 153 -20.81 1.61 10.12
C TYR A 153 -19.47 0.85 10.21
N HIS A 154 -18.89 0.43 9.10
CA HIS A 154 -17.57 -0.15 9.10
C HIS A 154 -16.48 0.91 9.16
N GLU A 155 -15.47 0.73 10.00
CA GLU A 155 -14.25 1.54 9.88
C GLU A 155 -13.57 1.19 8.55
N LYS A 156 -13.47 2.18 7.66
CA LYS A 156 -12.96 1.96 6.30
C LYS A 156 -11.44 1.91 6.28
N ARG A 157 -10.92 1.03 5.44
CA ARG A 157 -9.52 1.04 5.03
C ARG A 157 -9.41 1.48 3.58
N VAL A 158 -8.40 2.30 3.29
CA VAL A 158 -8.12 2.80 1.94
C VAL A 158 -6.72 2.37 1.53
N THR A 159 -6.59 1.94 0.29
CA THR A 159 -5.30 1.55 -0.30
C THR A 159 -4.87 2.60 -1.32
N VAL A 160 -3.63 3.06 -1.20
CA VAL A 160 -3.01 4.03 -2.12
C VAL A 160 -1.71 3.46 -2.66
N ARG A 161 -1.51 3.53 -3.96
CA ARG A 161 -0.23 3.27 -4.60
C ARG A 161 0.50 4.59 -4.86
N PHE A 162 1.71 4.72 -4.34
CA PHE A 162 2.59 5.84 -4.60
C PHE A 162 3.70 5.43 -5.56
N THR A 163 4.03 6.30 -6.50
CA THR A 163 5.29 6.27 -7.26
C THR A 163 6.14 7.43 -6.75
N THR A 164 7.27 7.12 -6.12
CA THR A 164 8.11 8.11 -5.44
C THR A 164 9.58 7.66 -5.42
N GLN A 165 10.44 8.45 -4.76
CA GLN A 165 11.85 8.11 -4.52
C GLN A 165 11.99 7.13 -3.35
N ILE A 166 13.05 6.32 -3.34
CA ILE A 166 13.43 5.48 -2.19
C ILE A 166 13.62 6.33 -0.91
N ALA A 167 14.11 7.56 -1.04
CA ALA A 167 14.21 8.48 0.10
C ALA A 167 12.86 8.73 0.77
N ILE A 168 11.81 8.95 -0.02
CA ILE A 168 10.47 9.29 0.47
C ILE A 168 9.71 8.04 0.94
N SER A 169 9.90 6.89 0.27
CA SER A 169 9.29 5.65 0.78
C SER A 169 9.71 5.35 2.22
N ARG A 170 10.95 5.67 2.59
CA ARG A 170 11.44 5.54 3.98
C ARG A 170 10.69 6.44 4.97
N GLU A 171 10.24 7.63 4.53
CA GLU A 171 9.40 8.51 5.33
C GLU A 171 8.00 7.91 5.56
N TYR A 172 7.43 7.27 4.54
CA TYR A 172 6.12 6.63 4.60
C TYR A 172 6.17 5.32 5.39
N ASN A 173 7.22 4.53 5.28
CA ASN A 173 7.44 3.30 6.04
C ASN A 173 7.54 3.51 7.57
N ARG A 174 7.58 4.77 8.04
CA ARG A 174 7.55 5.07 9.49
C ARG A 174 6.14 4.99 10.10
N HIS A 175 5.10 4.92 9.28
CA HIS A 175 3.72 4.69 9.72
C HIS A 175 3.51 3.19 9.97
N ARG A 176 3.95 2.71 11.14
CA ARG A 176 4.15 1.29 11.45
C ARG A 176 2.87 0.47 11.64
N VAL A 177 1.74 1.16 11.89
CA VAL A 177 0.43 0.50 12.04
C VAL A 177 -0.20 0.17 10.70
N ASP A 178 0.32 0.78 9.64
CA ASP A 178 -0.20 0.65 8.29
C ASP A 178 0.40 -0.56 7.58
N SER A 179 -0.34 -1.12 6.65
CA SER A 179 0.11 -2.21 5.80
C SER A 179 0.85 -1.63 4.59
N ILE A 180 2.13 -1.95 4.44
CA ILE A 180 2.97 -1.37 3.40
C ILE A 180 3.69 -2.45 2.61
N ALA A 181 3.54 -2.40 1.27
CA ALA A 181 4.25 -3.22 0.31
C ALA A 181 5.07 -2.32 -0.63
N GLU A 182 6.38 -2.35 -0.50
CA GLU A 182 7.29 -1.56 -1.35
C GLU A 182 7.94 -2.44 -2.42
N GLN A 183 8.10 -1.89 -3.61
CA GLN A 183 8.83 -2.50 -4.71
C GLN A 183 10.27 -2.84 -4.28
N SER A 184 10.61 -4.12 -4.34
CA SER A 184 11.91 -4.58 -3.86
C SER A 184 12.99 -4.45 -4.93
N THR A 185 13.96 -3.59 -4.70
CA THR A 185 15.16 -3.48 -5.55
C THR A 185 16.02 -4.76 -5.60
N ARG A 186 15.72 -5.77 -4.77
CA ARG A 186 16.36 -7.09 -4.87
C ARG A 186 15.91 -7.85 -6.12
N TYR A 187 14.65 -7.65 -6.54
CA TYR A 187 14.04 -8.35 -7.67
C TYR A 187 13.98 -7.49 -8.93
N CYS A 188 14.05 -6.16 -8.81
CA CYS A 188 14.06 -5.25 -9.94
C CYS A 188 15.40 -5.31 -10.67
N ASN A 189 15.39 -5.86 -11.87
CA ASN A 189 16.56 -5.86 -12.75
C ASN A 189 16.32 -4.84 -13.88
N TYR A 190 16.89 -3.63 -13.72
CA TYR A 190 16.68 -2.51 -14.64
C TYR A 190 17.31 -2.69 -16.02
N SER A 191 18.10 -3.76 -16.26
CA SER A 191 18.59 -4.08 -17.60
C SER A 191 17.55 -4.78 -18.49
N LYS A 192 16.39 -5.18 -17.94
CA LYS A 192 15.32 -5.84 -18.69
C LYS A 192 14.51 -4.88 -19.55
N ASP A 193 13.91 -5.41 -20.61
CA ASP A 193 13.09 -4.63 -21.58
C ASP A 193 11.96 -3.83 -20.94
N LYS A 194 11.31 -4.34 -19.90
CA LYS A 194 10.25 -3.62 -19.18
C LYS A 194 10.72 -2.30 -18.54
N TYR A 195 12.02 -2.08 -18.43
CA TYR A 195 12.63 -0.84 -17.94
C TYR A 195 13.38 -0.08 -19.05
N ASP A 196 13.30 -0.55 -20.30
CA ASP A 196 14.06 0.00 -21.44
C ASP A 196 15.60 0.00 -21.19
N GLY A 197 16.08 -0.92 -20.35
CA GLY A 197 17.50 -0.97 -19.98
C GLY A 197 18.00 0.26 -19.21
N GLN A 198 17.13 0.96 -18.50
CA GLN A 198 17.44 2.23 -17.82
C GLN A 198 16.94 2.23 -16.39
N VAL A 199 17.67 2.92 -15.50
CA VAL A 199 17.19 3.28 -14.18
C VAL A 199 16.24 4.46 -14.29
N ALA A 200 15.10 4.41 -13.60
CA ALA A 200 14.19 5.53 -13.46
C ALA A 200 14.45 6.25 -12.13
N VAL A 201 14.49 7.57 -12.15
CA VAL A 201 14.56 8.43 -10.97
C VAL A 201 13.31 9.31 -10.90
N VAL A 202 12.89 9.68 -9.70
CA VAL A 202 11.79 10.62 -9.50
C VAL A 202 12.41 12.00 -9.23
N CYS A 203 11.93 13.00 -9.97
CA CYS A 203 12.43 14.36 -9.90
C CYS A 203 12.09 15.00 -8.54
N PRO A 204 13.09 15.40 -7.73
CA PRO A 204 12.85 16.14 -6.49
C PRO A 204 12.21 17.50 -6.75
N THR A 205 11.49 18.02 -5.76
CA THR A 205 10.79 19.33 -5.85
C THR A 205 11.74 20.49 -6.15
N TRP A 206 12.93 20.50 -5.55
CA TRP A 206 13.91 21.57 -5.74
C TRP A 206 14.47 21.61 -7.18
N ILE A 207 14.54 20.46 -7.87
CA ILE A 207 14.90 20.43 -9.30
C ILE A 207 13.79 21.10 -10.13
N LYS A 208 12.54 20.81 -9.82
CA LYS A 208 11.38 21.39 -10.48
C LYS A 208 11.36 22.93 -10.33
N GLU A 209 11.78 23.44 -9.19
CA GLU A 209 11.93 24.88 -8.97
C GLU A 209 12.95 25.53 -9.91
N ILE A 210 14.00 24.79 -10.32
CA ILE A 210 15.03 25.27 -11.23
C ILE A 210 14.59 25.23 -12.70
N ILE A 211 13.93 24.13 -13.13
CA ILE A 211 13.65 23.84 -14.55
C ILE A 211 12.18 24.01 -14.93
N GLY A 212 11.29 24.33 -13.97
CA GLY A 212 9.86 24.40 -14.18
C GLY A 212 9.23 23.03 -14.53
N GLU A 213 8.21 23.04 -15.40
CA GLU A 213 7.51 21.80 -15.80
C GLU A 213 8.23 20.99 -16.90
N GLU A 214 9.34 21.51 -17.45
CA GLU A 214 10.02 20.92 -18.61
C GLU A 214 11.04 19.83 -18.23
N THR A 215 10.61 18.81 -17.49
CA THR A 215 11.47 17.67 -17.11
C THR A 215 11.84 16.75 -18.29
N LYS A 216 11.19 16.90 -19.44
CA LYS A 216 11.34 15.97 -20.58
C LYS A 216 12.65 16.06 -21.33
N GLU A 217 13.42 17.13 -21.16
CA GLU A 217 14.63 17.39 -21.96
C GLU A 217 15.94 17.40 -21.18
N LEU A 218 15.94 16.94 -19.91
CA LEU A 218 17.19 16.80 -19.16
C LEU A 218 18.06 15.68 -19.77
N LYS A 219 18.74 16.00 -20.86
CA LYS A 219 19.77 15.15 -21.46
C LYS A 219 21.12 15.55 -20.91
N ALA A 220 21.85 14.56 -20.41
CA ALA A 220 23.23 14.75 -20.00
C ALA A 220 24.07 13.58 -20.49
N ASP A 221 25.30 13.87 -20.93
CA ASP A 221 26.26 12.86 -21.34
C ASP A 221 27.28 12.65 -20.22
N LEU A 222 27.22 11.49 -19.58
CA LEU A 222 28.12 11.14 -18.49
C LEU A 222 29.60 11.22 -18.89
N ARG A 223 29.96 10.86 -20.14
CA ARG A 223 31.36 10.91 -20.61
C ARG A 223 31.86 12.34 -20.71
N ALA A 224 31.04 13.23 -21.28
CA ALA A 224 31.37 14.65 -21.35
C ALA A 224 31.52 15.23 -19.94
N MET A 225 30.62 14.91 -19.01
CA MET A 225 30.71 15.36 -17.63
C MET A 225 31.96 14.85 -16.91
N CYS A 226 32.34 13.59 -17.12
CA CYS A 226 33.60 13.05 -16.58
C CYS A 226 34.81 13.77 -17.15
N GLN A 227 34.78 14.16 -18.42
CA GLN A 227 35.88 14.92 -19.04
C GLN A 227 36.00 16.33 -18.47
N GLU A 228 34.90 17.03 -18.27
CA GLU A 228 34.84 18.34 -17.61
C GLU A 228 35.47 18.27 -16.20
N ILE A 229 35.08 17.28 -15.38
CA ILE A 229 35.67 17.05 -14.06
C ILE A 229 37.18 16.80 -14.16
N TYR A 230 37.60 15.93 -15.10
CA TYR A 230 39.02 15.62 -15.28
C TYR A 230 39.84 16.85 -15.65
N LEU A 231 39.29 17.77 -16.45
CA LEU A 231 39.96 19.04 -16.86
C LEU A 231 39.85 20.13 -15.78
N GLY A 232 39.05 19.91 -14.74
CA GLY A 232 38.81 20.90 -13.68
C GLY A 232 37.86 22.02 -14.09
N GLU A 233 37.10 21.85 -15.16
CA GLU A 233 36.16 22.84 -15.70
C GLU A 233 34.82 22.86 -14.90
N ASP A 234 34.59 21.89 -14.03
CA ASP A 234 33.34 21.73 -13.25
C ASP A 234 33.20 22.77 -12.12
N TYR A 235 34.30 23.31 -11.59
CA TYR A 235 34.28 24.19 -10.42
C TYR A 235 33.55 25.51 -10.62
N ASP A 236 33.59 26.05 -11.82
CA ASP A 236 33.06 27.39 -12.13
C ASP A 236 31.70 27.34 -12.87
N GLU A 237 31.34 26.22 -13.51
CA GLU A 237 30.18 26.16 -14.40
C GLU A 237 29.09 25.21 -13.93
N TRP A 238 29.37 24.29 -12.99
CA TRP A 238 28.40 23.32 -12.53
C TRP A 238 27.47 23.88 -11.43
N ASN A 239 26.16 23.79 -11.66
CA ASN A 239 25.15 24.10 -10.69
C ASN A 239 24.61 22.82 -10.02
N ALA A 240 23.72 22.96 -9.00
CA ALA A 240 23.18 21.86 -8.26
C ALA A 240 22.45 20.82 -9.14
N LEU A 241 21.76 21.26 -10.21
CA LEU A 241 21.11 20.38 -11.17
C LEU A 241 22.12 19.49 -11.89
N ARG A 242 23.25 20.04 -12.31
CA ARG A 242 24.29 19.32 -13.04
C ARG A 242 24.95 18.26 -12.16
N TYR A 243 25.25 18.57 -10.89
CA TYR A 243 25.76 17.61 -9.92
C TYR A 243 24.73 16.48 -9.63
N TRP A 244 23.45 16.81 -9.53
CA TRP A 244 22.39 15.82 -9.35
C TRP A 244 22.29 14.87 -10.56
N LEU A 245 22.33 15.39 -11.78
CA LEU A 245 22.35 14.59 -13.01
C LEU A 245 23.56 13.67 -13.06
N PHE A 246 24.75 14.20 -12.77
CA PHE A 246 25.98 13.42 -12.73
C PHE A 246 25.88 12.26 -11.74
N GLY A 247 25.48 12.51 -10.51
CA GLY A 247 25.36 11.48 -9.48
C GLY A 247 24.41 10.34 -9.88
N ASN A 248 23.24 10.69 -10.44
CA ASN A 248 22.26 9.69 -10.88
C ASN A 248 22.72 8.92 -12.12
N LEU A 249 23.35 9.57 -13.10
CA LEU A 249 23.91 8.92 -14.29
C LEU A 249 25.08 8.00 -13.95
N ALA A 250 25.96 8.40 -13.03
CA ALA A 250 27.05 7.56 -12.55
C ALA A 250 26.54 6.32 -11.81
N ALA A 251 25.49 6.48 -11.00
CA ALA A 251 24.80 5.37 -10.32
C ALA A 251 24.18 4.38 -11.31
N GLU A 252 23.45 4.88 -12.32
CA GLU A 252 22.88 4.05 -13.39
C GLU A 252 23.98 3.30 -14.16
N TYR A 253 25.01 3.99 -14.59
CA TYR A 253 26.14 3.40 -15.32
C TYR A 253 26.79 2.28 -14.51
N SER A 254 27.05 2.53 -13.23
CA SER A 254 27.66 1.56 -12.32
C SER A 254 26.76 0.34 -12.15
N TYR A 255 25.47 0.55 -11.89
CA TYR A 255 24.47 -0.49 -11.70
C TYR A 255 24.38 -1.43 -12.93
N LEU A 256 24.18 -0.86 -14.12
CA LEU A 256 24.03 -1.62 -15.36
C LEU A 256 25.31 -2.38 -15.73
N ASN A 257 26.50 -1.81 -15.48
CA ASN A 257 27.75 -2.52 -15.72
C ASN A 257 28.00 -3.64 -14.69
N MET A 258 27.63 -3.48 -13.44
CA MET A 258 27.67 -4.57 -12.46
C MET A 258 26.80 -5.75 -12.93
N LEU A 259 25.58 -5.51 -13.43
CA LEU A 259 24.73 -6.57 -14.01
C LEU A 259 25.39 -7.21 -15.24
N ARG A 260 25.98 -6.41 -16.15
CA ARG A 260 26.69 -6.92 -17.34
C ARG A 260 27.87 -7.81 -16.96
N LEU A 261 28.54 -7.53 -15.83
CA LEU A 261 29.64 -8.33 -15.27
C LEU A 261 29.16 -9.54 -14.44
N GLY A 262 27.86 -9.86 -14.49
CA GLY A 262 27.27 -11.04 -13.86
C GLY A 262 26.84 -10.86 -12.40
N ARG A 263 26.85 -9.64 -11.86
CA ARG A 263 26.30 -9.40 -10.53
C ARG A 263 24.77 -9.45 -10.55
N THR A 264 24.19 -9.93 -9.46
CA THR A 264 22.72 -9.95 -9.28
C THR A 264 22.16 -8.54 -9.05
N ALA A 265 20.88 -8.33 -9.30
CA ALA A 265 20.22 -7.06 -8.95
C ALA A 265 20.34 -6.74 -7.45
N GLN A 266 20.30 -7.78 -6.59
CA GLN A 266 20.50 -7.65 -5.15
C GLN A 266 21.87 -7.08 -4.78
N GLU A 267 22.92 -7.43 -5.52
CA GLU A 267 24.27 -6.89 -5.30
C GLU A 267 24.42 -5.51 -5.94
N ALA A 268 23.99 -5.37 -7.19
CA ALA A 268 24.14 -4.14 -7.95
C ALA A 268 23.36 -2.95 -7.34
N ARG A 269 22.22 -3.17 -6.66
CA ARG A 269 21.41 -2.10 -6.05
C ARG A 269 22.16 -1.23 -5.03
N THR A 270 23.29 -1.67 -4.54
CA THR A 270 24.09 -0.93 -3.54
C THR A 270 24.62 0.42 -4.06
N VAL A 271 24.70 0.61 -5.37
CA VAL A 271 25.12 1.86 -6.00
C VAL A 271 23.96 2.74 -6.49
N LEU A 272 22.69 2.32 -6.29
CA LEU A 272 21.53 3.11 -6.69
C LEU A 272 21.39 4.37 -5.81
N ALA A 273 21.06 5.48 -6.46
CA ALA A 273 20.80 6.75 -5.78
C ALA A 273 19.47 6.70 -4.99
N LEU A 274 19.34 7.55 -3.98
CA LEU A 274 18.12 7.68 -3.18
C LEU A 274 16.91 8.20 -3.98
N ASP A 275 17.17 8.91 -5.09
CA ASP A 275 16.12 9.35 -6.00
C ASP A 275 15.64 8.27 -6.98
N THR A 276 16.21 7.07 -6.92
CA THR A 276 15.72 5.92 -7.68
C THR A 276 14.24 5.73 -7.42
N ARG A 277 13.47 5.57 -8.50
CA ARG A 277 12.02 5.34 -8.44
C ARG A 277 11.70 4.05 -7.69
N THR A 278 10.74 4.13 -6.80
CA THR A 278 10.09 2.98 -6.17
C THR A 278 8.57 3.09 -6.26
N GLU A 279 7.86 1.99 -6.11
CA GLU A 279 6.42 1.96 -5.89
C GLU A 279 6.12 1.42 -4.50
N LEU A 280 5.11 2.02 -3.87
CA LEU A 280 4.69 1.72 -2.51
C LEU A 280 3.17 1.57 -2.50
N VAL A 281 2.67 0.38 -2.16
CA VAL A 281 1.24 0.18 -1.85
C VAL A 281 1.06 0.33 -0.35
N HIS A 282 0.20 1.25 0.05
CA HIS A 282 -0.05 1.64 1.43
C HIS A 282 -1.54 1.48 1.74
N THR A 283 -1.89 0.59 2.66
CA THR A 283 -3.27 0.34 3.09
C THR A 283 -3.41 0.64 4.56
N ALA A 284 -4.34 1.53 4.90
CA ALA A 284 -4.53 1.97 6.28
C ALA A 284 -5.99 2.28 6.57
N TYR A 285 -6.36 2.30 7.84
CA TYR A 285 -7.64 2.84 8.29
C TYR A 285 -7.72 4.34 8.06
N ILE A 286 -8.93 4.88 7.96
CA ILE A 286 -9.13 6.33 7.79
C ILE A 286 -8.53 7.12 8.97
N SER A 287 -8.59 6.61 10.18
CA SER A 287 -7.96 7.19 11.36
C SER A 287 -6.43 7.31 11.20
N ASP A 288 -5.78 6.27 10.65
CA ASP A 288 -4.34 6.24 10.41
C ASP A 288 -3.94 7.14 9.25
N TRP A 289 -4.78 7.21 8.19
CA TRP A 289 -4.60 8.19 7.11
C TRP A 289 -4.68 9.64 7.61
N LYS A 290 -5.54 9.96 8.57
CA LYS A 290 -5.56 11.30 9.21
C LYS A 290 -4.22 11.61 9.86
N HIS A 291 -3.67 10.65 10.61
CA HIS A 291 -2.34 10.79 11.20
C HIS A 291 -1.23 10.94 10.15
N PHE A 292 -1.31 10.19 9.04
CA PHE A 292 -0.39 10.36 7.91
C PHE A 292 -0.45 11.78 7.35
N PHE A 293 -1.64 12.34 7.13
CA PHE A 293 -1.82 13.70 6.62
C PHE A 293 -1.33 14.75 7.61
N ASP A 294 -1.56 14.57 8.91
CA ASP A 294 -1.05 15.46 9.95
C ASP A 294 0.46 15.62 9.86
N LEU A 295 1.17 14.52 9.62
CA LEU A 295 2.64 14.51 9.56
C LEU A 295 3.19 14.89 8.17
N ARG A 296 2.59 14.40 7.08
CA ARG A 296 3.15 14.47 5.74
C ARG A 296 2.58 15.57 4.86
N ALA A 297 1.35 16.05 5.16
CA ALA A 297 0.73 17.16 4.46
C ALA A 297 0.77 18.46 5.30
N LEU A 298 0.27 18.39 6.54
CA LEU A 298 0.05 19.57 7.39
C LEU A 298 1.31 19.94 8.21
N GLY A 299 2.11 18.96 8.62
CA GLY A 299 3.32 19.21 9.39
C GLY A 299 3.06 19.62 10.84
N THR A 300 2.10 18.99 11.51
CA THR A 300 1.68 19.32 12.88
C THR A 300 2.79 19.16 13.93
N THR A 301 3.76 18.27 13.68
CA THR A 301 4.91 18.04 14.57
C THR A 301 6.23 18.63 14.05
N GLY A 302 6.21 19.23 12.85
CA GLY A 302 7.38 19.81 12.18
C GLY A 302 7.18 19.87 10.67
N LYS A 303 7.96 20.69 9.98
CA LYS A 303 7.84 20.86 8.52
C LYS A 303 8.04 19.53 7.80
N PRO A 304 7.06 19.06 7.00
CA PRO A 304 7.22 17.83 6.24
C PRO A 304 8.27 17.97 5.14
N HIS A 305 8.88 16.85 4.73
CA HIS A 305 9.79 16.84 3.59
C HIS A 305 9.02 17.31 2.34
N PRO A 306 9.55 18.27 1.53
CA PRO A 306 8.83 18.80 0.37
C PRO A 306 8.38 17.71 -0.61
N ASP A 307 9.23 16.71 -0.89
CA ASP A 307 8.92 15.60 -1.80
C ASP A 307 7.89 14.61 -1.23
N ALA A 308 7.72 14.55 0.09
CA ALA A 308 6.61 13.81 0.70
C ALA A 308 5.31 14.62 0.63
N LYS A 309 5.39 15.92 0.92
CA LYS A 309 4.24 16.81 0.94
C LYS A 309 3.56 16.91 -0.43
N ILE A 310 4.32 16.95 -1.52
CA ILE A 310 3.78 17.07 -2.89
C ILE A 310 2.87 15.90 -3.29
N LEU A 311 2.97 14.77 -2.58
CA LEU A 311 2.07 13.62 -2.74
C LEU A 311 0.97 13.61 -1.67
N ALA A 312 1.32 13.91 -0.41
CA ALA A 312 0.40 13.79 0.71
C ALA A 312 -0.69 14.87 0.70
N GLU A 313 -0.37 16.11 0.31
CA GLU A 313 -1.33 17.21 0.29
C GLU A 313 -2.43 17.03 -0.77
N PRO A 314 -2.14 16.74 -2.05
CA PRO A 314 -3.18 16.44 -3.04
C PRO A 314 -3.98 15.17 -2.71
N LEU A 315 -3.35 14.15 -2.10
CA LEU A 315 -4.05 12.96 -1.64
C LEU A 315 -5.05 13.30 -0.53
N MET A 316 -4.69 14.16 0.42
CA MET A 316 -5.60 14.63 1.47
C MET A 316 -6.82 15.36 0.87
N GLU A 317 -6.59 16.21 -0.13
CA GLU A 317 -7.70 16.91 -0.80
C GLU A 317 -8.61 15.91 -1.56
N GLU A 318 -8.04 14.87 -2.15
CA GLU A 318 -8.82 13.81 -2.78
C GLU A 318 -9.65 13.02 -1.76
N PHE A 319 -9.11 12.74 -0.58
CA PHE A 319 -9.86 12.10 0.52
C PHE A 319 -11.04 12.97 0.98
N LYS A 320 -10.86 14.30 1.07
CA LYS A 320 -11.95 15.24 1.35
C LYS A 320 -13.01 15.24 0.24
N ARG A 321 -12.59 15.26 -1.03
CA ARG A 321 -13.50 15.20 -2.19
C ARG A 321 -14.35 13.94 -2.18
N LEU A 322 -13.75 12.81 -1.80
CA LEU A 322 -14.42 11.50 -1.67
C LEU A 322 -15.21 11.35 -0.35
N LYS A 323 -15.20 12.37 0.52
CA LYS A 323 -15.87 12.37 1.84
C LYS A 323 -15.39 11.22 2.74
N LEU A 324 -14.11 10.89 2.66
CA LEU A 324 -13.47 9.90 3.53
C LEU A 324 -12.99 10.53 4.85
N ILE A 325 -12.66 11.82 4.81
CA ILE A 325 -12.24 12.62 5.96
C ILE A 325 -12.95 13.97 5.98
#